data_9bd54ff25c6b6de130cb5136db4e2f9b
#
_entry.id   9bd54ff25c6b6de130cb5136db4e2f9b
#
_cell.length_a   1.000
_cell.length_b   1.000
_cell.length_c   1.000
_cell.angle_alpha   90.00
_cell.angle_beta   90.00
_cell.angle_gamma   90.00
#
_symmetry.space_group_name_H-M   'P 1'
#
loop_
_entity.id
_entity.type
_entity.pdbx_description
1 polymer ?
#
loop_
_entity_poly.entity_id
_entity_poly.type
_entity_poly.pdbx_seq_one_letter_code
_entity_poly.pdbx_strand_id
1 'polypeptide(L)'
;LITVYNGGCDDVNYVLSHEAAATVKARDKNDSFPSVYYPKYDSSESFIKYSINSFSLLPGESANVTVDIKAPVSNITDGYLFSGKIVVGGSNGDVLKVPYMGVELSTNDWLGVEAYCIANENGNLVDLADVRHVYDVESYDTFSIYYRIGFGSPTFAFDLVTYDYTLADFSYPPENNPKWVGPIELWNGIDQYSVFSQNNPSRFNDFVYGEVTGLGDGKPFPKGK
;
A
#
# COMPACT_ATOMS: atom_id res chain seq x y z
N LEU A 1 -9.64 -12.28 -15.81
CA LEU A 1 -9.86 -13.36 -16.77
C LEU A 1 -9.87 -14.70 -16.03
N ILE A 2 -10.88 -15.52 -16.27
CA ILE A 2 -10.99 -16.91 -15.75
C ILE A 2 -11.04 -17.82 -16.94
N THR A 3 -10.27 -18.91 -16.91
CA THR A 3 -10.36 -19.99 -17.89
C THR A 3 -11.02 -21.20 -17.25
N VAL A 4 -12.11 -21.67 -17.83
CA VAL A 4 -12.80 -22.90 -17.42
C VAL A 4 -12.47 -23.98 -18.43
N TYR A 5 -12.05 -25.14 -17.94
CA TYR A 5 -11.66 -26.29 -18.75
C TYR A 5 -12.48 -27.51 -18.34
N ASN A 6 -13.08 -28.22 -19.32
CA ASN A 6 -13.75 -29.47 -19.08
C ASN A 6 -12.78 -30.64 -19.25
N GLY A 7 -12.22 -31.12 -18.14
CA GLY A 7 -11.36 -32.31 -18.10
C GLY A 7 -12.09 -33.65 -17.97
N GLY A 8 -13.43 -33.62 -17.97
CA GLY A 8 -14.26 -34.80 -17.89
C GLY A 8 -14.45 -35.52 -19.23
N CYS A 9 -15.28 -36.56 -19.21
CA CYS A 9 -15.63 -37.37 -20.41
C CYS A 9 -16.98 -36.98 -21.02
N ASP A 10 -17.79 -36.15 -20.33
CA ASP A 10 -19.12 -35.75 -20.73
C ASP A 10 -19.21 -34.26 -20.99
N ASP A 11 -20.20 -33.83 -21.75
CA ASP A 11 -20.53 -32.43 -21.99
C ASP A 11 -21.01 -31.79 -20.68
N VAL A 12 -20.49 -30.63 -20.36
CA VAL A 12 -20.87 -29.91 -19.13
C VAL A 12 -21.36 -28.50 -19.48
N ASN A 13 -22.52 -28.16 -18.97
CA ASN A 13 -23.05 -26.80 -19.01
C ASN A 13 -22.60 -26.06 -17.76
N TYR A 14 -21.93 -24.94 -17.95
CA TYR A 14 -21.44 -24.09 -16.87
C TYR A 14 -22.27 -22.83 -16.71
N VAL A 15 -22.54 -22.44 -15.47
CA VAL A 15 -23.23 -21.21 -15.12
C VAL A 15 -22.33 -20.42 -14.12
N LEU A 16 -22.15 -19.15 -14.38
CA LEU A 16 -21.41 -18.26 -13.46
C LEU A 16 -22.39 -17.49 -12.57
N SER A 17 -22.02 -17.41 -11.32
CA SER A 17 -22.71 -16.62 -10.32
C SER A 17 -21.73 -15.96 -9.36
N HIS A 18 -22.22 -15.16 -8.46
CA HIS A 18 -21.43 -14.41 -7.50
C HIS A 18 -21.91 -14.69 -6.07
N GLU A 19 -20.96 -14.85 -5.17
CA GLU A 19 -21.19 -14.98 -3.74
C GLU A 19 -20.39 -13.87 -3.05
N ALA A 20 -21.08 -12.83 -2.59
CA ALA A 20 -20.45 -11.76 -1.83
C ALA A 20 -19.97 -12.28 -0.48
N ALA A 21 -18.84 -11.77 0.00
CA ALA A 21 -18.37 -12.09 1.34
C ALA A 21 -18.58 -10.91 2.29
N ALA A 22 -17.79 -9.86 2.18
CA ALA A 22 -17.88 -8.71 3.08
C ALA A 22 -17.31 -7.44 2.45
N THR A 23 -17.85 -6.31 2.88
CA THR A 23 -17.25 -4.98 2.74
C THR A 23 -16.87 -4.49 4.13
N VAL A 24 -15.63 -4.10 4.31
CA VAL A 24 -15.03 -3.82 5.61
C VAL A 24 -14.27 -2.52 5.55
N LYS A 25 -14.44 -1.66 6.54
CA LYS A 25 -13.63 -0.46 6.65
C LYS A 25 -12.16 -0.82 6.82
N ALA A 26 -11.33 -0.32 5.91
CA ALA A 26 -9.90 -0.60 5.93
C ALA A 26 -9.21 0.13 7.08
N ARG A 27 -9.58 1.41 7.27
CA ARG A 27 -8.96 2.30 8.25
C ARG A 27 -9.81 3.56 8.40
N ASP A 28 -9.83 4.17 9.57
CA ASP A 28 -10.30 5.55 9.73
C ASP A 28 -9.21 6.53 9.32
N LYS A 29 -9.55 7.56 8.55
CA LYS A 29 -8.61 8.58 8.07
C LYS A 29 -7.86 9.29 9.22
N ASN A 30 -8.50 9.35 10.37
CA ASN A 30 -7.94 9.97 11.58
C ASN A 30 -7.30 8.97 12.55
N ASP A 31 -7.37 7.68 12.23
CA ASP A 31 -6.76 6.63 13.05
C ASP A 31 -5.42 6.24 12.47
N SER A 32 -4.41 6.30 13.30
CA SER A 32 -3.07 5.83 12.96
C SER A 32 -2.98 4.32 12.76
N PHE A 33 -4.06 3.58 13.04
CA PHE A 33 -4.08 2.12 12.98
C PHE A 33 -5.14 1.57 12.06
N PRO A 34 -4.85 0.49 11.34
CA PRO A 34 -5.90 -0.33 10.77
C PRO A 34 -6.84 -0.78 11.89
N SER A 35 -8.14 -0.74 11.65
CA SER A 35 -9.15 -1.21 12.61
C SER A 35 -9.16 -2.74 12.68
N VAL A 36 -8.07 -3.33 13.20
CA VAL A 36 -7.85 -4.79 13.21
C VAL A 36 -8.76 -5.49 14.22
N TYR A 37 -9.11 -4.79 15.31
CA TYR A 37 -9.83 -5.42 16.43
C TYR A 37 -11.35 -5.32 16.31
N TYR A 38 -11.85 -4.25 15.68
CA TYR A 38 -13.31 -4.01 15.53
C TYR A 38 -13.61 -3.46 14.14
N PRO A 39 -13.44 -4.28 13.09
CA PRO A 39 -13.73 -3.82 11.75
C PRO A 39 -15.22 -3.45 11.61
N LYS A 40 -15.49 -2.31 11.01
CA LYS A 40 -16.86 -1.96 10.64
C LYS A 40 -17.20 -2.68 9.35
N TYR A 41 -18.28 -3.45 9.41
CA TYR A 41 -18.81 -4.19 8.26
C TYR A 41 -19.95 -3.42 7.61
N ASP A 42 -20.06 -3.55 6.31
CA ASP A 42 -21.18 -3.11 5.51
C ASP A 42 -21.68 -4.30 4.68
N SER A 43 -22.98 -4.39 4.49
CA SER A 43 -23.62 -5.44 3.69
C SER A 43 -23.64 -5.14 2.19
N SER A 44 -23.05 -4.02 1.76
CA SER A 44 -22.97 -3.70 0.34
C SER A 44 -22.12 -4.71 -0.42
N GLU A 45 -22.58 -5.08 -1.62
CA GLU A 45 -21.98 -6.12 -2.45
C GLU A 45 -21.40 -5.53 -3.71
N SER A 46 -20.29 -6.13 -4.18
CA SER A 46 -19.66 -5.78 -5.45
C SER A 46 -20.58 -6.08 -6.62
N PHE A 47 -20.54 -5.22 -7.61
CA PHE A 47 -21.24 -5.50 -8.88
C PHE A 47 -20.31 -6.29 -9.80
N ILE A 48 -20.78 -7.47 -10.22
CA ILE A 48 -20.02 -8.37 -11.09
C ILE A 48 -20.67 -8.45 -12.46
N LYS A 49 -19.87 -8.26 -13.49
CA LYS A 49 -20.27 -8.45 -14.89
C LYS A 49 -19.38 -9.49 -15.54
N TYR A 50 -20.00 -10.45 -16.20
CA TYR A 50 -19.32 -11.48 -16.98
C TYR A 50 -19.45 -11.21 -18.47
N SER A 51 -18.42 -11.55 -19.25
CA SER A 51 -18.52 -11.54 -20.73
C SER A 51 -19.52 -12.59 -21.24
N ILE A 52 -19.64 -13.71 -20.51
CA ILE A 52 -20.58 -14.81 -20.77
C ILE A 52 -21.05 -15.33 -19.40
N ASN A 53 -22.34 -15.46 -19.19
CA ASN A 53 -22.93 -15.96 -17.95
C ASN A 53 -23.10 -17.47 -17.91
N SER A 54 -23.25 -18.12 -19.09
CA SER A 54 -23.38 -19.56 -19.22
C SER A 54 -22.82 -20.01 -20.56
N PHE A 55 -22.29 -21.23 -20.59
CA PHE A 55 -21.71 -21.85 -21.79
C PHE A 55 -21.61 -23.37 -21.59
N SER A 56 -21.49 -24.11 -22.71
CA SER A 56 -21.28 -25.56 -22.72
C SER A 56 -19.87 -25.86 -23.21
N LEU A 57 -19.21 -26.84 -22.62
CA LEU A 57 -17.92 -27.35 -23.06
C LEU A 57 -18.01 -28.87 -23.30
N LEU A 58 -17.55 -29.29 -24.46
CA LEU A 58 -17.26 -30.69 -24.73
C LEU A 58 -16.03 -31.17 -23.95
N PRO A 59 -15.82 -32.48 -23.80
CA PRO A 59 -14.59 -33.02 -23.22
C PRO A 59 -13.33 -32.44 -23.87
N GLY A 60 -12.44 -31.93 -23.05
CA GLY A 60 -11.17 -31.30 -23.49
C GLY A 60 -11.27 -29.85 -23.98
N GLU A 61 -12.44 -29.26 -23.99
CA GLU A 61 -12.63 -27.87 -24.37
C GLU A 61 -12.43 -26.90 -23.21
N SER A 62 -12.16 -25.63 -23.55
CA SER A 62 -12.05 -24.54 -22.59
C SER A 62 -12.72 -23.27 -23.06
N ALA A 63 -13.19 -22.47 -22.12
CA ALA A 63 -13.70 -21.11 -22.36
C ALA A 63 -13.03 -20.08 -21.48
N ASN A 64 -12.79 -18.92 -22.06
CA ASN A 64 -12.27 -17.76 -21.35
C ASN A 64 -13.40 -16.80 -21.00
N VAL A 65 -13.53 -16.46 -19.73
CA VAL A 65 -14.53 -15.52 -19.23
C VAL A 65 -13.84 -14.30 -18.66
N THR A 66 -14.11 -13.14 -19.23
CA THR A 66 -13.72 -11.86 -18.61
C THR A 66 -14.72 -11.55 -17.50
N VAL A 67 -14.19 -11.24 -16.34
CA VAL A 67 -14.95 -10.81 -15.17
C VAL A 67 -14.58 -9.38 -14.86
N ASP A 68 -15.53 -8.47 -14.90
CA ASP A 68 -15.42 -7.09 -14.49
C ASP A 68 -16.01 -6.95 -13.10
N ILE A 69 -15.19 -6.51 -12.15
CA ILE A 69 -15.54 -6.39 -10.73
C ILE A 69 -15.53 -4.91 -10.39
N LYS A 70 -16.67 -4.38 -10.00
CA LYS A 70 -16.79 -3.01 -9.51
C LYS A 70 -16.97 -3.00 -8.01
N ALA A 71 -16.31 -2.04 -7.36
CA ALA A 71 -16.48 -1.80 -5.94
C ALA A 71 -17.95 -1.58 -5.58
N PRO A 72 -18.41 -2.05 -4.42
CA PRO A 72 -19.75 -1.80 -3.93
C PRO A 72 -19.95 -0.30 -3.66
N VAL A 73 -21.20 0.16 -3.79
CA VAL A 73 -21.57 1.47 -3.26
C VAL A 73 -21.80 1.29 -1.76
N SER A 74 -20.82 1.71 -0.98
CA SER A 74 -20.82 1.57 0.48
C SER A 74 -21.09 2.90 1.17
N ASN A 75 -21.68 2.85 2.38
CA ASN A 75 -21.77 3.98 3.28
C ASN A 75 -20.47 4.20 4.07
N ILE A 76 -19.49 3.32 3.91
CA ILE A 76 -18.17 3.47 4.51
C ILE A 76 -17.43 4.57 3.75
N THR A 77 -17.06 5.62 4.46
CA THR A 77 -16.14 6.65 3.99
C THR A 77 -14.70 6.30 4.36
N ASP A 78 -13.73 6.97 3.77
CA ASP A 78 -12.30 6.85 4.10
C ASP A 78 -11.64 5.51 3.68
N GLY A 79 -12.25 4.81 2.75
CA GLY A 79 -11.69 3.60 2.16
C GLY A 79 -12.16 2.30 2.81
N TYR A 80 -12.37 1.32 1.96
CA TYR A 80 -12.83 0.00 2.38
C TYR A 80 -12.24 -1.12 1.53
N LEU A 81 -12.19 -2.29 2.14
CA LEU A 81 -11.88 -3.55 1.48
C LEU A 81 -13.19 -4.25 1.15
N PHE A 82 -13.26 -4.88 0.00
CA PHE A 82 -14.40 -5.70 -0.38
C PHE A 82 -13.93 -7.03 -0.96
N SER A 83 -14.71 -8.07 -0.78
CA SER A 83 -14.35 -9.41 -1.22
C SER A 83 -15.57 -10.25 -1.58
N GLY A 84 -15.29 -11.34 -2.27
CA GLY A 84 -16.30 -12.32 -2.65
C GLY A 84 -15.70 -13.49 -3.41
N LYS A 85 -16.55 -14.27 -4.02
CA LYS A 85 -16.17 -15.42 -4.85
C LYS A 85 -16.97 -15.41 -6.14
N ILE A 86 -16.28 -15.61 -7.23
CA ILE A 86 -16.92 -16.01 -8.49
C ILE A 86 -17.18 -17.52 -8.40
N VAL A 87 -18.41 -17.91 -8.63
CA VAL A 87 -18.84 -19.31 -8.56
C VAL A 87 -19.08 -19.81 -9.96
N VAL A 88 -18.44 -20.92 -10.30
CA VAL A 88 -18.66 -21.64 -11.57
C VAL A 88 -19.33 -22.97 -11.24
N GLY A 89 -20.60 -23.08 -11.53
CA GLY A 89 -21.38 -24.29 -11.32
C GLY A 89 -21.49 -25.10 -12.59
N GLY A 90 -21.17 -26.39 -12.56
CA GLY A 90 -21.29 -27.33 -13.66
C GLY A 90 -22.57 -28.20 -13.54
N SER A 91 -23.20 -28.57 -14.67
CA SER A 91 -24.34 -29.49 -14.70
C SER A 91 -24.01 -30.89 -14.19
N ASN A 92 -22.73 -31.21 -14.09
CA ASN A 92 -22.22 -32.46 -13.50
C ASN A 92 -22.18 -32.42 -11.96
N GLY A 93 -22.58 -31.29 -11.34
CA GLY A 93 -22.58 -31.08 -9.89
C GLY A 93 -21.30 -30.45 -9.35
N ASP A 94 -20.32 -30.17 -10.17
CA ASP A 94 -19.10 -29.45 -9.76
C ASP A 94 -19.39 -27.98 -9.41
N VAL A 95 -18.79 -27.50 -8.33
CA VAL A 95 -18.88 -26.11 -7.92
C VAL A 95 -17.46 -25.60 -7.61
N LEU A 96 -16.96 -24.75 -8.47
CA LEU A 96 -15.64 -24.13 -8.30
C LEU A 96 -15.83 -22.68 -7.84
N LYS A 97 -14.98 -22.23 -6.94
CA LYS A 97 -15.04 -20.88 -6.39
C LYS A 97 -13.68 -20.18 -6.56
N VAL A 98 -13.68 -19.06 -7.25
CA VAL A 98 -12.52 -18.20 -7.44
C VAL A 98 -12.67 -16.98 -6.54
N PRO A 99 -11.87 -16.85 -5.45
CA PRO A 99 -11.96 -15.71 -4.58
C PRO A 99 -11.41 -14.44 -5.26
N TYR A 100 -11.96 -13.30 -4.88
CA TYR A 100 -11.44 -11.99 -5.23
C TYR A 100 -11.46 -11.06 -4.02
N MET A 101 -10.59 -10.06 -4.04
CA MET A 101 -10.56 -8.96 -3.09
C MET A 101 -10.22 -7.68 -3.83
N GLY A 102 -10.80 -6.58 -3.40
CA GLY A 102 -10.50 -5.25 -3.90
C GLY A 102 -10.43 -4.24 -2.77
N VAL A 103 -9.86 -3.11 -3.10
CA VAL A 103 -9.74 -1.95 -2.21
C VAL A 103 -10.32 -0.75 -2.93
N GLU A 104 -11.25 -0.06 -2.29
CA GLU A 104 -11.72 1.25 -2.73
C GLU A 104 -11.09 2.31 -1.82
N LEU A 105 -9.98 2.83 -2.26
CA LEU A 105 -9.19 3.79 -1.51
C LEU A 105 -8.38 4.66 -2.48
N SER A 106 -8.49 5.98 -2.32
CA SER A 106 -7.56 6.91 -2.96
C SER A 106 -6.35 7.13 -2.05
N THR A 107 -5.20 6.59 -2.42
CA THR A 107 -3.96 6.80 -1.67
C THR A 107 -3.48 8.25 -1.70
N ASN A 108 -3.96 9.07 -2.65
CA ASN A 108 -3.66 10.50 -2.71
C ASN A 108 -4.28 11.29 -1.55
N ASP A 109 -5.34 10.77 -0.94
CA ASP A 109 -6.03 11.41 0.17
C ASP A 109 -5.41 11.06 1.53
N TRP A 110 -4.40 10.21 1.54
CA TRP A 110 -3.75 9.72 2.74
C TRP A 110 -2.27 10.10 2.76
N LEU A 111 -1.80 10.51 3.93
CA LEU A 111 -0.39 10.82 4.09
C LEU A 111 0.44 9.53 4.05
N GLY A 112 1.39 9.44 3.13
CA GLY A 112 2.33 8.32 3.06
C GLY A 112 3.22 8.26 4.30
N VAL A 113 3.65 9.42 4.80
CA VAL A 113 4.31 9.59 6.09
C VAL A 113 3.35 10.34 7.01
N GLU A 114 2.89 9.68 8.06
CA GLU A 114 1.88 10.22 8.98
C GLU A 114 2.48 11.13 10.05
N ALA A 115 3.69 10.82 10.47
CA ALA A 115 4.42 11.60 11.43
C ALA A 115 5.91 11.45 11.19
N TYR A 116 6.65 12.49 11.47
CA TYR A 116 8.10 12.46 11.50
C TYR A 116 8.63 13.43 12.56
N CYS A 117 9.79 13.14 13.09
CA CYS A 117 10.55 14.07 13.92
C CYS A 117 12.04 13.83 13.71
N ILE A 118 12.81 14.84 14.03
CA ILE A 118 14.28 14.78 13.98
C ILE A 118 14.78 14.89 15.41
N ALA A 119 15.78 14.10 15.75
CA ALA A 119 16.49 14.21 17.02
C ALA A 119 17.97 14.47 16.76
N ASN A 120 18.59 15.22 17.66
CA ASN A 120 20.03 15.44 17.63
C ASN A 120 20.79 14.21 18.17
N GLU A 121 22.12 14.27 18.17
CA GLU A 121 23.02 13.23 18.66
C GLU A 121 22.73 12.74 20.08
N ASN A 122 22.16 13.63 20.92
CA ASN A 122 21.79 13.32 22.31
C ASN A 122 20.37 12.72 22.43
N GLY A 123 19.68 12.49 21.32
CA GLY A 123 18.32 11.99 21.29
C GLY A 123 17.26 13.03 21.65
N ASN A 124 17.61 14.31 21.76
CA ASN A 124 16.65 15.38 22.00
C ASN A 124 15.94 15.73 20.69
N LEU A 125 14.61 15.81 20.76
CA LEU A 125 13.80 16.21 19.61
C LEU A 125 14.13 17.65 19.22
N VAL A 126 14.24 17.83 17.91
CA VAL A 126 14.48 19.12 17.29
C VAL A 126 13.12 19.70 16.91
N ASP A 127 12.80 20.90 17.39
CA ASP A 127 11.60 21.62 16.98
C ASP A 127 11.77 22.09 15.52
N LEU A 128 10.99 21.51 14.62
CA LEU A 128 11.03 21.82 13.19
C LEU A 128 10.33 23.14 12.84
N ALA A 129 9.57 23.71 13.78
CA ALA A 129 8.74 24.88 13.51
C ALA A 129 9.53 26.20 13.51
N ASP A 130 10.67 26.28 14.16
CA ASP A 130 11.24 27.58 14.50
C ASP A 130 12.74 27.76 14.27
N VAL A 131 13.51 26.71 13.98
CA VAL A 131 14.98 26.85 13.99
C VAL A 131 15.64 26.13 12.85
N ARG A 132 16.50 26.84 12.15
CA ARG A 132 17.53 26.21 11.31
C ARG A 132 18.53 25.53 12.22
N HIS A 133 18.49 24.21 12.25
CA HIS A 133 19.56 23.44 12.87
C HIS A 133 20.73 23.38 11.92
N VAL A 134 21.89 23.82 12.39
CA VAL A 134 23.14 23.69 11.68
C VAL A 134 23.85 22.48 12.24
N TYR A 135 24.09 21.48 11.39
CA TYR A 135 24.92 20.33 11.72
C TYR A 135 26.31 20.55 11.13
N ASP A 136 27.30 20.42 11.96
CA ASP A 136 28.69 20.44 11.51
C ASP A 136 29.12 19.01 11.16
N VAL A 137 28.95 18.67 9.89
CA VAL A 137 29.33 17.35 9.37
C VAL A 137 30.86 17.08 9.41
N GLU A 138 31.68 18.09 9.59
CA GLU A 138 33.11 17.91 9.81
C GLU A 138 33.44 17.50 11.25
N SER A 139 32.57 17.86 12.21
CA SER A 139 32.68 17.44 13.62
C SER A 139 31.99 16.11 13.92
N TYR A 140 31.49 15.40 12.91
CA TYR A 140 30.70 14.17 13.05
C TYR A 140 29.40 14.38 13.80
N ASP A 141 28.79 15.57 13.70
CA ASP A 141 27.43 15.76 14.18
C ASP A 141 26.48 14.83 13.44
N THR A 142 25.69 14.08 14.18
CA THR A 142 24.71 13.15 13.64
C THR A 142 23.30 13.57 14.04
N PHE A 143 22.34 13.17 13.26
CA PHE A 143 20.94 13.31 13.63
C PHE A 143 20.17 12.05 13.26
N SER A 144 19.07 11.82 13.94
CA SER A 144 18.17 10.69 13.68
C SER A 144 16.85 11.19 13.15
N ILE A 145 16.34 10.54 12.12
CA ILE A 145 14.98 10.77 11.61
C ILE A 145 14.09 9.66 12.12
N TYR A 146 13.09 10.02 12.91
CA TYR A 146 12.02 9.13 13.32
C TYR A 146 10.81 9.40 12.45
N TYR A 147 10.22 8.36 11.91
CA TYR A 147 9.07 8.49 11.03
C TYR A 147 8.09 7.33 11.19
N ARG A 148 6.85 7.59 10.82
CA ARG A 148 5.80 6.59 10.77
C ARG A 148 5.17 6.59 9.40
N ILE A 149 5.21 5.44 8.73
CA ILE A 149 4.59 5.25 7.42
C ILE A 149 3.14 4.80 7.59
N GLY A 150 2.24 5.39 6.80
CA GLY A 150 0.81 5.05 6.78
C GLY A 150 0.49 3.82 5.95
N PHE A 151 1.32 3.54 4.94
CA PHE A 151 1.14 2.43 4.00
C PHE A 151 2.46 1.78 3.66
N GLY A 152 2.39 0.50 3.25
CA GLY A 152 3.48 -0.12 2.53
C GLY A 152 3.72 0.58 1.19
N SER A 153 4.96 0.70 0.80
CA SER A 153 5.39 1.30 -0.47
C SER A 153 6.45 0.45 -1.14
N PRO A 154 6.42 0.30 -2.46
CA PRO A 154 7.51 -0.36 -3.17
C PRO A 154 8.83 0.41 -3.09
N THR A 155 8.76 1.71 -2.86
CA THR A 155 9.94 2.57 -2.71
C THR A 155 9.65 3.63 -1.65
N PHE A 156 10.62 3.84 -0.78
CA PHE A 156 10.60 4.90 0.23
C PHE A 156 12.00 5.52 0.30
N ALA A 157 12.08 6.83 0.24
CA ALA A 157 13.37 7.54 0.24
C ALA A 157 13.32 8.81 1.08
N PHE A 158 14.43 9.12 1.69
CA PHE A 158 14.73 10.46 2.19
C PHE A 158 15.80 11.09 1.29
N ASP A 159 15.50 12.26 0.79
CA ASP A 159 16.37 13.00 -0.10
C ASP A 159 16.82 14.30 0.55
N LEU A 160 18.10 14.62 0.36
CA LEU A 160 18.64 15.94 0.66
C LEU A 160 18.41 16.84 -0.55
N VAL A 161 17.84 18.01 -0.30
CA VAL A 161 17.55 19.02 -1.33
C VAL A 161 18.11 20.38 -0.90
N THR A 162 18.23 21.29 -1.86
CA THR A 162 18.64 22.66 -1.55
C THR A 162 17.56 23.38 -0.74
N TYR A 163 17.97 24.39 0.01
CA TYR A 163 17.07 25.13 0.92
C TYR A 163 15.87 25.79 0.21
N ASP A 164 16.02 26.15 -1.05
CA ASP A 164 15.00 26.79 -1.88
C ASP A 164 14.12 25.78 -2.65
N TYR A 165 14.22 24.48 -2.30
CA TYR A 165 13.36 23.44 -2.86
C TYR A 165 11.93 23.59 -2.38
N THR A 166 10.98 23.40 -3.28
CA THR A 166 9.54 23.43 -3.01
C THR A 166 8.87 22.21 -3.61
N LEU A 167 7.63 21.93 -3.21
CA LEU A 167 6.83 20.86 -3.82
C LEU A 167 6.65 21.01 -5.34
N ALA A 168 6.71 22.24 -5.86
CA ALA A 168 6.65 22.49 -7.29
C ALA A 168 7.93 22.04 -8.03
N ASP A 169 9.02 21.87 -7.31
CA ASP A 169 10.29 21.39 -7.84
C ASP A 169 10.34 19.85 -7.88
N PHE A 170 9.37 19.17 -7.27
CA PHE A 170 9.35 17.71 -7.22
C PHE A 170 9.31 17.10 -8.63
N SER A 171 10.23 16.20 -8.89
CA SER A 171 10.31 15.43 -10.14
C SER A 171 10.79 14.02 -9.87
N TYR A 172 10.41 13.08 -10.70
CA TYR A 172 10.91 11.71 -10.63
C TYR A 172 11.41 11.28 -12.02
N PRO A 173 12.62 10.73 -12.15
CA PRO A 173 13.58 10.48 -11.08
C PRO A 173 14.20 11.80 -10.55
N PRO A 174 14.49 11.87 -9.23
CA PRO A 174 14.86 13.12 -8.56
C PRO A 174 16.22 13.69 -9.02
N GLU A 175 17.13 12.85 -9.45
CA GLU A 175 18.48 13.23 -9.92
C GLU A 175 18.49 14.16 -11.13
N ASN A 176 17.36 14.28 -11.82
CA ASN A 176 17.21 15.23 -12.93
C ASN A 176 16.95 16.67 -12.44
N ASN A 177 16.68 16.85 -11.14
CA ASN A 177 16.42 18.15 -10.57
C ASN A 177 17.71 18.78 -10.03
N PRO A 178 18.10 20.00 -10.46
CA PRO A 178 19.33 20.65 -10.02
C PRO A 178 19.31 21.03 -8.52
N LYS A 179 18.15 21.03 -7.90
CA LYS A 179 17.98 21.26 -6.45
C LYS A 179 18.05 20.00 -5.62
N TRP A 180 18.09 18.83 -6.25
CA TRP A 180 18.31 17.57 -5.56
C TRP A 180 19.81 17.39 -5.30
N VAL A 181 20.18 17.12 -4.06
CA VAL A 181 21.57 16.98 -3.65
C VAL A 181 21.99 15.51 -3.62
N GLY A 182 21.09 14.64 -3.16
CA GLY A 182 21.35 13.20 -3.11
C GLY A 182 20.43 12.48 -2.13
N PRO A 183 20.37 11.16 -2.19
CA PRO A 183 19.62 10.37 -1.24
C PRO A 183 20.33 10.32 0.10
N ILE A 184 19.58 10.49 1.18
CA ILE A 184 20.05 10.18 2.54
C ILE A 184 19.92 8.67 2.74
N GLU A 185 18.75 8.13 2.43
CA GLU A 185 18.48 6.71 2.52
C GLU A 185 17.40 6.31 1.49
N LEU A 186 17.54 5.10 0.95
CA LEU A 186 16.62 4.54 -0.04
C LEU A 186 16.29 3.09 0.33
N TRP A 187 15.02 2.80 0.49
CA TRP A 187 14.50 1.43 0.69
C TRP A 187 13.67 0.99 -0.50
N ASN A 188 13.95 -0.20 -0.99
CA ASN A 188 13.14 -0.88 -1.99
C ASN A 188 12.24 -1.89 -1.29
N GLY A 189 10.93 -1.67 -1.36
CA GLY A 189 9.95 -2.56 -0.76
C GLY A 189 9.85 -2.43 0.76
N ILE A 190 9.58 -1.23 1.24
CA ILE A 190 9.19 -1.03 2.63
C ILE A 190 7.70 -1.31 2.79
N ASP A 191 7.33 -2.08 3.78
CA ASP A 191 5.94 -2.28 4.17
C ASP A 191 5.69 -1.78 5.60
N GLN A 192 4.44 -1.50 5.89
CA GLN A 192 4.00 -1.04 7.20
C GLN A 192 4.31 -2.08 8.30
N TYR A 193 4.47 -3.34 7.92
CA TYR A 193 4.74 -4.46 8.83
C TYR A 193 6.22 -4.76 9.01
N SER A 194 7.12 -4.16 8.24
CA SER A 194 8.56 -4.40 8.38
C SER A 194 9.09 -4.02 9.76
N VAL A 195 8.41 -3.10 10.44
CA VAL A 195 8.62 -2.71 11.84
C VAL A 195 7.75 -3.47 12.84
N PHE A 196 6.93 -4.39 12.36
CA PHE A 196 5.98 -5.11 13.16
C PHE A 196 6.58 -6.42 13.65
N SER A 197 6.79 -6.54 14.95
CA SER A 197 7.11 -7.82 15.58
C SER A 197 5.82 -8.59 15.86
N GLN A 198 5.71 -9.82 15.37
CA GLN A 198 4.59 -10.71 15.68
C GLN A 198 4.37 -10.88 17.19
N ASN A 199 5.41 -10.68 17.99
CA ASN A 199 5.37 -10.78 19.44
C ASN A 199 4.90 -9.50 20.15
N ASN A 200 4.71 -8.41 19.43
CA ASN A 200 4.24 -7.15 19.99
C ASN A 200 3.33 -6.40 19.02
N PRO A 201 2.06 -6.81 18.93
CA PRO A 201 1.07 -6.20 18.04
C PRO A 201 0.76 -4.73 18.35
N SER A 202 1.15 -4.22 19.51
CA SER A 202 0.98 -2.80 19.86
C SER A 202 1.98 -1.87 19.18
N ARG A 203 2.95 -2.40 18.45
CA ARG A 203 4.03 -1.64 17.79
C ARG A 203 3.71 -1.11 16.39
N PHE A 204 2.48 -1.12 15.94
CA PHE A 204 2.07 -0.44 14.71
C PHE A 204 2.40 1.05 14.67
N ASN A 205 2.76 1.62 15.81
CA ASN A 205 3.08 3.03 15.96
C ASN A 205 4.55 3.32 16.23
N ASP A 206 5.39 2.31 16.25
CA ASP A 206 6.79 2.57 16.51
C ASP A 206 7.38 3.35 15.32
N PHE A 207 8.05 4.43 15.65
CA PHE A 207 8.85 5.13 14.69
C PHE A 207 10.03 4.25 14.30
N VAL A 208 10.26 4.12 13.00
CA VAL A 208 11.52 3.62 12.48
C VAL A 208 12.47 4.80 12.45
N TYR A 209 13.71 4.59 12.82
CA TYR A 209 14.71 5.64 12.79
C TYR A 209 15.94 5.20 11.99
N GLY A 210 16.59 6.17 11.38
CA GLY A 210 17.90 6.00 10.78
C GLY A 210 18.82 7.10 11.29
N GLU A 211 20.06 6.74 11.57
CA GLU A 211 21.11 7.69 11.87
C GLU A 211 21.69 8.21 10.55
N VAL A 212 21.73 9.51 10.41
CA VAL A 212 22.16 10.15 9.16
C VAL A 212 23.55 10.74 9.35
N THR A 213 24.52 10.11 8.71
CA THR A 213 25.95 10.50 8.78
C THR A 213 26.52 10.97 7.43
N GLY A 214 25.72 10.87 6.36
CA GLY A 214 26.12 11.22 5.00
C GLY A 214 25.03 10.90 4.00
N LEU A 215 25.33 11.02 2.70
CA LEU A 215 24.44 10.61 1.64
C LEU A 215 24.38 9.09 1.56
N GLY A 216 23.20 8.56 1.16
CA GLY A 216 22.97 7.12 1.04
C GLY A 216 23.84 6.39 0.02
N ASP A 217 24.54 7.11 -0.86
CA ASP A 217 25.54 6.58 -1.77
C ASP A 217 26.97 6.51 -1.16
N GLY A 218 27.09 6.78 0.14
CA GLY A 218 28.35 6.78 0.88
C GLY A 218 29.20 8.03 0.71
N LYS A 219 28.70 9.06 0.04
CA LYS A 219 29.39 10.34 -0.06
C LYS A 219 29.10 11.22 1.14
N PRO A 220 30.08 12.07 1.54
CA PRO A 220 29.82 13.05 2.58
C PRO A 220 28.81 14.10 2.11
N PHE A 221 28.15 14.74 3.04
CA PHE A 221 27.29 15.88 2.73
C PHE A 221 28.09 16.99 2.02
N PRO A 222 27.52 17.61 0.98
CA PRO A 222 28.19 18.72 0.31
C PRO A 222 28.30 19.94 1.23
N LYS A 223 29.49 20.52 1.28
CA LYS A 223 29.75 21.73 2.09
C LYS A 223 28.96 22.92 1.53
N GLY A 224 28.31 23.66 2.40
CA GLY A 224 27.77 24.99 2.10
C GLY A 224 26.55 25.04 1.21
N LYS A 225 25.76 23.99 1.14
CA LYS A 225 24.49 23.96 0.41
C LYS A 225 23.29 23.78 1.33
#